data_9f40b7c0ca2f4929592a0c23ffb8d0aa
#
_entry.id   9f40b7c0ca2f4929592a0c23ffb8d0aa
#
_cell.length_a   1.000
_cell.length_b   1.000
_cell.length_c   1.000
_cell.angle_alpha   90.00
_cell.angle_beta   90.00
_cell.angle_gamma   90.00
#
_symmetry.space_group_name_H-M   'P 1'
#
loop_
_entity.id
_entity.type
_entity.pdbx_description
1 polymer ?
#
loop_
_entity_poly.entity_id
_entity_poly.type
_entity_poly.pdbx_seq_one_letter_code
_entity_poly.pdbx_strand_id
1 'polypeptide(L)'
;MPNGRNADPAVVAAKMARIRDQHVKPLNELADRIADTVGLPHGHVPYVDPDQGGINARVLVLLDNPSTKAEAGTGSGLLSLDNDDRTARNCREAYARHGVPWSQVVHWNVVPFPV
;
A
#
# COMPACT_ATOMS: atom_id res chain seq x y z
N MET A 1 17.52 1.99 -4.14
CA MET A 1 17.10 0.67 -4.67
C MET A 1 16.29 0.87 -5.93
N PRO A 2 16.76 0.39 -7.06
CA PRO A 2 16.02 0.56 -8.31
C PRO A 2 14.68 -0.18 -8.31
N ASN A 3 14.61 -1.35 -7.64
CA ASN A 3 13.40 -2.16 -7.60
C ASN A 3 12.80 -2.17 -6.18
N GLY A 4 11.48 -2.22 -6.13
CA GLY A 4 10.78 -2.38 -4.86
C GLY A 4 10.90 -3.82 -4.35
N ARG A 5 10.96 -3.97 -3.01
CA ARG A 5 11.07 -5.29 -2.39
C ARG A 5 9.82 -6.15 -2.62
N ASN A 6 8.68 -5.53 -2.93
CA ASN A 6 7.43 -6.26 -3.21
C ASN A 6 7.46 -7.03 -4.55
N ALA A 7 8.53 -6.93 -5.32
CA ALA A 7 8.78 -7.85 -6.42
C ALA A 7 9.09 -9.27 -5.93
N ASP A 8 9.48 -9.42 -4.68
CA ASP A 8 9.73 -10.72 -4.05
C ASP A 8 8.45 -11.23 -3.37
N PRO A 9 7.88 -12.37 -3.83
CA PRO A 9 6.67 -12.93 -3.21
C PRO A 9 6.80 -13.24 -1.72
N ALA A 10 8.00 -13.56 -1.24
CA ALA A 10 8.23 -13.84 0.18
C ALA A 10 8.05 -12.56 1.03
N VAL A 11 8.50 -11.41 0.51
CA VAL A 11 8.31 -10.11 1.17
C VAL A 11 6.83 -9.78 1.26
N VAL A 12 6.09 -9.95 0.16
CA VAL A 12 4.65 -9.69 0.13
C VAL A 12 3.90 -10.61 1.10
N ALA A 13 4.24 -11.90 1.12
CA ALA A 13 3.62 -12.87 2.03
C ALA A 13 3.84 -12.47 3.50
N ALA A 14 5.04 -12.04 3.86
CA ALA A 14 5.35 -11.59 5.22
C ALA A 14 4.52 -10.35 5.60
N LYS A 15 4.34 -9.42 4.67
CA LYS A 15 3.49 -8.23 4.89
C LYS A 15 2.02 -8.61 5.02
N MET A 16 1.53 -9.51 4.17
CA MET A 16 0.14 -9.96 4.23
C MET A 16 -0.20 -10.63 5.55
N ALA A 17 0.75 -11.29 6.19
CA ALA A 17 0.57 -11.85 7.51
C ALA A 17 0.36 -10.77 8.59
N ARG A 18 0.68 -9.51 8.29
CA ARG A 18 0.62 -8.39 9.22
C ARG A 18 -0.43 -7.34 8.89
N ILE A 19 -1.30 -7.57 7.92
CA ILE A 19 -2.31 -6.57 7.52
C ILE A 19 -3.40 -6.34 8.58
N ARG A 20 -3.42 -7.14 9.65
CA ARG A 20 -4.31 -6.95 10.81
C ARG A 20 -3.57 -6.41 12.03
N ASP A 21 -2.31 -6.02 11.92
CA ASP A 21 -1.59 -5.34 12.99
C ASP A 21 -2.34 -4.06 13.36
N GLN A 22 -2.24 -3.67 14.64
CA GLN A 22 -3.08 -2.61 15.23
C GLN A 22 -3.06 -1.30 14.44
N HIS A 23 -1.89 -0.90 13.93
CA HIS A 23 -1.75 0.38 13.23
C HIS A 23 -2.34 0.40 11.82
N VAL A 24 -2.61 -0.75 11.22
CA VAL A 24 -3.17 -0.83 9.87
C VAL A 24 -4.53 -1.51 9.82
N LYS A 25 -4.92 -2.19 10.89
CA LYS A 25 -6.17 -2.96 10.93
C LYS A 25 -7.40 -2.16 10.52
N PRO A 26 -7.68 -0.95 11.09
CA PRO A 26 -8.88 -0.20 10.71
C PRO A 26 -8.91 0.16 9.22
N LEU A 27 -7.75 0.51 8.66
CA LEU A 27 -7.64 0.89 7.25
C LEU A 27 -7.84 -0.32 6.34
N ASN A 28 -7.29 -1.46 6.71
CA ASN A 28 -7.40 -2.68 5.91
C ASN A 28 -8.78 -3.32 6.03
N GLU A 29 -9.46 -3.17 7.17
CA GLU A 29 -10.88 -3.52 7.29
C GLU A 29 -11.76 -2.61 6.41
N LEU A 30 -11.43 -1.32 6.32
CA LEU A 30 -12.10 -0.39 5.40
C LEU A 30 -11.91 -0.83 3.94
N ALA A 31 -10.70 -1.25 3.57
CA ALA A 31 -10.44 -1.76 2.23
C ALA A 31 -11.34 -2.96 1.90
N ASP A 32 -11.50 -3.88 2.84
CA ASP A 32 -12.37 -5.04 2.66
C ASP A 32 -13.84 -4.63 2.54
N ARG A 33 -14.31 -3.67 3.32
CA ARG A 33 -15.68 -3.16 3.21
C ARG A 33 -15.94 -2.49 1.87
N ILE A 34 -14.97 -1.75 1.35
CA ILE A 34 -15.08 -1.14 0.02
C ILE A 34 -15.16 -2.23 -1.05
N ALA A 35 -14.29 -3.24 -0.95
CA ALA A 35 -14.31 -4.38 -1.88
C ALA A 35 -15.67 -5.05 -1.90
N ASP A 36 -16.25 -5.33 -0.73
CA ASP A 36 -17.58 -5.92 -0.64
C ASP A 36 -18.65 -5.04 -1.29
N THR A 37 -18.57 -3.72 -1.06
CA THR A 37 -19.55 -2.77 -1.60
C THR A 37 -19.52 -2.70 -3.12
N VAL A 38 -18.33 -2.74 -3.72
CA VAL A 38 -18.17 -2.64 -5.19
C VAL A 38 -18.12 -4.00 -5.88
N GLY A 39 -18.25 -5.09 -5.13
CA GLY A 39 -18.31 -6.45 -5.70
C GLY A 39 -16.96 -7.01 -6.12
N LEU A 40 -15.88 -6.63 -5.46
CA LEU A 40 -14.54 -7.14 -5.73
C LEU A 40 -14.09 -8.12 -4.64
N PRO A 41 -13.24 -9.10 -4.98
CA PRO A 41 -12.62 -9.95 -3.97
C PRO A 41 -11.75 -9.13 -3.02
N HIS A 42 -11.62 -9.58 -1.77
CA HIS A 42 -10.71 -8.98 -0.81
C HIS A 42 -9.28 -8.99 -1.35
N GLY A 43 -8.55 -7.89 -1.14
CA GLY A 43 -7.22 -7.66 -1.70
C GLY A 43 -7.23 -6.92 -3.02
N HIS A 44 -8.34 -6.87 -3.75
CA HIS A 44 -8.47 -6.08 -4.98
C HIS A 44 -8.71 -4.60 -4.73
N VAL A 45 -9.14 -4.24 -3.52
CA VAL A 45 -8.92 -2.91 -2.95
C VAL A 45 -7.64 -3.06 -2.13
N PRO A 46 -6.51 -2.49 -2.59
CA PRO A 46 -5.22 -2.78 -1.96
C PRO A 46 -5.18 -2.37 -0.49
N TYR A 47 -4.47 -3.15 0.30
CA TYR A 47 -4.24 -2.85 1.71
C TYR A 47 -3.11 -1.83 1.86
N VAL A 48 -3.11 -1.09 2.96
CA VAL A 48 -1.96 -0.24 3.30
C VAL A 48 -0.82 -1.12 3.84
N ASP A 49 0.41 -0.73 3.49
CA ASP A 49 1.60 -1.50 3.86
C ASP A 49 1.83 -1.44 5.38
N PRO A 50 1.94 -2.59 6.08
CA PRO A 50 2.20 -2.60 7.51
C PRO A 50 3.59 -2.09 7.90
N ASP A 51 4.51 -1.97 6.94
CA ASP A 51 5.82 -1.35 7.18
C ASP A 51 5.77 0.18 7.18
N GLN A 52 4.61 0.76 6.85
CA GLN A 52 4.40 2.21 6.91
C GLN A 52 3.55 2.56 8.13
N GLY A 53 3.17 3.85 8.26
CA GLY A 53 2.65 4.34 9.52
C GLY A 53 1.20 3.98 9.86
N GLY A 54 0.39 3.62 8.87
CA GLY A 54 -1.01 3.33 9.11
C GLY A 54 -1.73 4.49 9.79
N ILE A 55 -2.52 4.18 10.83
CA ILE A 55 -3.25 5.21 11.58
C ILE A 55 -2.35 6.11 12.42
N ASN A 56 -1.10 5.72 12.62
CA ASN A 56 -0.12 6.54 13.34
C ASN A 56 0.63 7.49 12.43
N ALA A 57 0.41 7.42 11.12
CA ALA A 57 1.07 8.30 10.16
C ALA A 57 0.64 9.76 10.39
N ARG A 58 1.59 10.66 10.20
CA ARG A 58 1.34 12.11 10.28
C ARG A 58 1.02 12.72 8.93
N VAL A 59 1.30 12.00 7.84
CA VAL A 59 1.09 12.46 6.46
C VAL A 59 0.31 11.40 5.71
N LEU A 60 -0.82 11.81 5.15
CA LEU A 60 -1.59 11.00 4.20
C LEU A 60 -1.20 11.45 2.79
N VAL A 61 -0.68 10.54 1.99
CA VAL A 61 -0.37 10.79 0.59
C VAL A 61 -1.50 10.19 -0.24
N LEU A 62 -2.24 11.06 -0.92
CA LEU A 62 -3.43 10.67 -1.67
C LEU A 62 -3.09 10.65 -3.16
N LEU A 63 -3.24 9.49 -3.78
CA LEU A 63 -2.98 9.27 -5.20
C LEU A 63 -4.31 9.00 -5.92
N ASP A 64 -4.27 8.80 -7.26
CA ASP A 64 -5.50 8.66 -8.05
C ASP A 64 -6.17 7.31 -7.86
N ASN A 65 -5.54 6.24 -8.35
CA ASN A 65 -6.06 4.87 -8.28
C ASN A 65 -4.90 3.88 -8.24
N PRO A 66 -5.14 2.62 -7.81
CA PRO A 66 -4.06 1.64 -7.72
C PRO A 66 -3.42 1.36 -9.08
N SER A 67 -2.09 1.27 -9.09
CA SER A 67 -1.35 0.79 -10.25
C SER A 67 -1.50 -0.73 -10.39
N THR A 68 -1.10 -1.26 -11.56
CA THR A 68 -1.07 -2.72 -11.76
C THR A 68 -0.12 -3.43 -10.80
N LYS A 69 0.86 -2.71 -10.23
CA LYS A 69 1.79 -3.27 -9.25
C LYS A 69 1.24 -3.26 -7.83
N ALA A 70 0.16 -2.53 -7.58
CA ALA A 70 -0.48 -2.45 -6.25
C ALA A 70 -1.70 -3.36 -6.14
N GLU A 71 -2.46 -3.60 -7.21
CA GLU A 71 -3.66 -4.41 -7.11
C GLU A 71 -3.34 -5.90 -6.99
N ALA A 72 -4.18 -6.65 -6.25
CA ALA A 72 -3.91 -8.06 -5.95
C ALA A 72 -3.90 -8.96 -7.18
N GLY A 73 -4.68 -8.64 -8.22
CA GLY A 73 -4.77 -9.47 -9.42
C GLY A 73 -3.52 -9.45 -10.28
N THR A 74 -2.72 -8.39 -10.23
CA THR A 74 -1.57 -8.17 -11.10
C THR A 74 -0.32 -7.73 -10.34
N GLY A 75 -0.43 -7.41 -9.07
CA GLY A 75 0.66 -6.88 -8.25
C GLY A 75 0.62 -7.38 -6.83
N SER A 76 1.13 -6.56 -5.90
CA SER A 76 1.33 -6.96 -4.50
C SER A 76 0.05 -7.02 -3.67
N GLY A 77 -1.00 -6.30 -4.05
CA GLY A 77 -2.16 -6.09 -3.21
C GLY A 77 -1.94 -5.07 -2.09
N LEU A 78 -0.86 -4.30 -2.16
CA LEU A 78 -0.47 -3.32 -1.15
C LEU A 78 -0.25 -1.94 -1.77
N LEU A 79 -0.70 -0.90 -1.08
CA LEU A 79 -0.32 0.49 -1.34
C LEU A 79 1.00 0.72 -0.60
N SER A 80 2.10 0.60 -1.30
CA SER A 80 3.40 0.42 -0.67
C SER A 80 4.49 1.20 -1.39
N LEU A 81 5.39 1.79 -0.60
CA LEU A 81 6.64 2.35 -1.09
C LEU A 81 7.56 1.27 -1.69
N ASP A 82 7.34 0.00 -1.37
CA ASP A 82 8.12 -1.13 -1.88
C ASP A 82 7.61 -1.68 -3.21
N ASN A 83 6.53 -1.11 -3.78
CA ASN A 83 6.02 -1.58 -5.06
C ASN A 83 7.03 -1.34 -6.18
N ASP A 84 7.03 -2.25 -7.16
CA ASP A 84 7.94 -2.20 -8.31
C ASP A 84 7.32 -1.34 -9.42
N ASP A 85 7.07 -0.06 -9.12
CA ASP A 85 6.56 0.90 -10.08
C ASP A 85 7.24 2.27 -9.91
N ARG A 86 7.02 3.14 -10.91
CA ARG A 86 7.68 4.44 -10.96
C ARG A 86 7.25 5.34 -9.81
N THR A 87 5.97 5.37 -9.48
CA THR A 87 5.47 6.24 -8.40
C THR A 87 6.08 5.85 -7.06
N ALA A 88 6.08 4.55 -6.74
CA ALA A 88 6.68 4.06 -5.50
C ALA A 88 8.17 4.38 -5.46
N ARG A 89 8.89 4.17 -6.57
CA ARG A 89 10.32 4.48 -6.64
C ARG A 89 10.58 5.96 -6.42
N ASN A 90 9.81 6.83 -7.07
CA ASN A 90 9.97 8.29 -6.92
C ASN A 90 9.70 8.72 -5.47
N CYS A 91 8.69 8.15 -4.84
CA CYS A 91 8.41 8.42 -3.42
C CYS A 91 9.54 7.93 -2.51
N ARG A 92 10.05 6.70 -2.72
CA ARG A 92 11.18 6.17 -1.93
C ARG A 92 12.38 7.11 -2.03
N GLU A 93 12.72 7.53 -3.23
CA GLU A 93 13.87 8.42 -3.46
C GLU A 93 13.68 9.79 -2.82
N ALA A 94 12.49 10.37 -2.98
CA ALA A 94 12.19 11.69 -2.40
C ALA A 94 12.20 11.63 -0.87
N TYR A 95 11.60 10.61 -0.28
CA TYR A 95 11.53 10.47 1.18
C TYR A 95 12.93 10.23 1.77
N ALA A 96 13.74 9.40 1.10
CA ALA A 96 15.12 9.18 1.52
C ALA A 96 15.94 10.48 1.47
N ARG A 97 15.77 11.25 0.39
CA ARG A 97 16.49 12.52 0.18
C ARG A 97 16.14 13.56 1.24
N HIS A 98 14.89 13.59 1.67
CA HIS A 98 14.39 14.60 2.59
C HIS A 98 14.22 14.09 4.03
N GLY A 99 14.70 12.89 4.34
CA GLY A 99 14.68 12.36 5.69
C GLY A 99 13.29 12.04 6.22
N VAL A 100 12.37 11.61 5.37
CA VAL A 100 11.02 11.24 5.78
C VAL A 100 10.96 9.75 6.09
N PRO A 101 10.79 9.35 7.37
CA PRO A 101 10.67 7.93 7.71
C PRO A 101 9.35 7.35 7.19
N TRP A 102 9.36 6.08 6.80
CA TRP A 102 8.16 5.40 6.32
C TRP A 102 7.06 5.32 7.39
N SER A 103 7.43 5.33 8.67
CA SER A 103 6.47 5.35 9.78
C SER A 103 5.64 6.63 9.86
N GLN A 104 6.03 7.69 9.16
CA GLN A 104 5.33 8.98 9.15
C GLN A 104 4.30 9.09 8.02
N VAL A 105 4.25 8.14 7.10
CA VAL A 105 3.39 8.23 5.92
C VAL A 105 2.45 7.04 5.82
N VAL A 106 1.28 7.32 5.24
CA VAL A 106 0.35 6.30 4.77
C VAL A 106 -0.12 6.71 3.39
N HIS A 107 -0.23 5.76 2.48
CA HIS A 107 -0.70 6.01 1.12
C HIS A 107 -2.14 5.53 0.95
N TRP A 108 -2.92 6.31 0.24
CA TRP A 108 -4.29 5.95 -0.12
C TRP A 108 -4.59 6.45 -1.53
N ASN A 109 -5.67 5.96 -2.13
CA ASN A 109 -6.11 6.39 -3.45
C ASN A 109 -7.50 7.03 -3.37
N VAL A 110 -7.72 8.08 -4.16
CA VAL A 110 -9.04 8.72 -4.27
C VAL A 110 -10.07 7.71 -4.76
N VAL A 111 -9.70 6.90 -5.78
CA VAL A 111 -10.47 5.75 -6.21
C VAL A 111 -9.67 4.51 -5.80
N PRO A 112 -10.06 3.82 -4.71
CA PRO A 112 -9.20 2.81 -4.10
C PRO A 112 -9.30 1.42 -4.73
N PHE A 113 -9.80 1.33 -5.94
CA PHE A 113 -9.91 0.09 -6.70
C PHE A 113 -9.53 0.33 -8.16
N PRO A 114 -9.19 -0.73 -8.93
CA PRO A 114 -8.83 -0.59 -10.34
C PRO A 114 -9.98 -0.01 -11.18
N VAL A 115 -9.64 0.85 -12.12
CA VAL A 115 -10.59 1.45 -13.06
C VAL A 115 -10.23 1.12 -14.50
#